data_f80e1b90194dbc0f2e209bf02d31b4da
#
_entry.id   f80e1b90194dbc0f2e209bf02d31b4da
#
_cell.length_a   1.000
_cell.length_b   1.000
_cell.length_c   1.000
_cell.angle_alpha   90.00
_cell.angle_beta   90.00
_cell.angle_gamma   90.00
#
_symmetry.space_group_name_H-M   'P 1'
#
loop_
_entity.id
_entity.type
_entity.pdbx_description
1 polymer ?
#
loop_
_entity_poly.entity_id
_entity_poly.type
_entity_poly.pdbx_seq_one_letter_code
_entity_poly.pdbx_strand_id
1 'polypeptide(L)'
;MTQPSISTAQEQPSYDWPALIDELNRRLHLRATPIGMKWFTSVEDMEAIPRLRRPKNIHTADQLVAQAARLNWTVGLTATDLVGSQCSAVLGLAPQDEEWLCGKTMAGVWFETEQDSAAHQQAMDVVPYGRYQALAVSPLVSGRLNPPDICLIYATPAQMILLINGLQWTGYRKMQWGSVGESACADSWGRAKLTGEPSVSIPCYAERRYGGVLEDELLMAMPPHYLPKALDGLVRLAKNGLSYPIPQYGIQSDARAGLGFSYKDGK
;
A
#
# COMPACT_ATOMS: atom_id res chain seq x y z
N MET A 1 17.31 -30.68 22.15
CA MET A 1 16.87 -29.42 21.55
C MET A 1 16.79 -29.64 20.04
N THR A 2 15.61 -29.95 19.55
CA THR A 2 15.33 -30.26 18.14
C THR A 2 15.15 -28.92 17.41
N GLN A 3 15.96 -28.66 16.39
CA GLN A 3 15.81 -27.53 15.48
C GLN A 3 14.48 -27.65 14.74
N PRO A 4 13.70 -26.57 14.59
CA PRO A 4 12.50 -26.59 13.76
C PRO A 4 12.92 -26.76 12.29
N SER A 5 12.34 -27.74 11.63
CA SER A 5 12.49 -28.02 10.21
C SER A 5 12.09 -26.81 9.38
N ILE A 6 12.96 -26.42 8.44
CA ILE A 6 12.74 -25.40 7.42
C ILE A 6 11.52 -25.85 6.61
N SER A 7 10.44 -25.10 6.74
CA SER A 7 9.21 -25.25 5.93
C SER A 7 9.58 -25.16 4.45
N THR A 8 9.26 -26.20 3.72
CA THR A 8 9.29 -26.25 2.25
C THR A 8 8.61 -25.00 1.69
N ALA A 9 9.28 -24.33 0.76
CA ALA A 9 8.72 -23.18 0.03
C ALA A 9 7.37 -23.58 -0.57
N GLN A 10 6.28 -23.09 0.00
CA GLN A 10 4.97 -23.22 -0.62
C GLN A 10 5.03 -22.45 -1.94
N GLU A 11 4.74 -23.11 -3.06
CA GLU A 11 4.57 -22.45 -4.36
C GLU A 11 3.57 -21.31 -4.17
N GLN A 12 4.04 -20.07 -4.34
CA GLN A 12 3.15 -18.92 -4.23
C GLN A 12 2.20 -18.93 -5.45
N PRO A 13 0.91 -18.72 -5.23
CA PRO A 13 -0.06 -18.78 -6.31
C PRO A 13 0.26 -17.74 -7.39
N SER A 14 0.24 -18.17 -8.64
CA SER A 14 0.29 -17.26 -9.78
C SER A 14 -1.10 -16.63 -9.98
N TYR A 15 -1.14 -15.30 -10.18
CA TYR A 15 -2.37 -14.54 -10.36
C TYR A 15 -2.50 -14.05 -11.80
N ASP A 16 -3.71 -14.08 -12.34
CA ASP A 16 -4.05 -13.35 -13.57
C ASP A 16 -4.28 -11.87 -13.22
N TRP A 17 -3.17 -11.15 -13.11
CA TRP A 17 -3.20 -9.73 -12.74
C TRP A 17 -4.02 -8.87 -13.70
N PRO A 18 -3.93 -9.02 -15.04
CA PRO A 18 -4.78 -8.28 -15.96
C PRO A 18 -6.27 -8.43 -15.63
N ALA A 19 -6.75 -9.65 -15.49
CA ALA A 19 -8.16 -9.90 -15.19
C ALA A 19 -8.58 -9.34 -13.82
N LEU A 20 -7.73 -9.48 -12.80
CA LEU A 20 -8.00 -8.95 -11.46
C LEU A 20 -8.07 -7.40 -11.46
N ILE A 21 -7.15 -6.74 -12.16
CA ILE A 21 -7.10 -5.27 -12.21
C ILE A 21 -8.22 -4.70 -13.08
N ASP A 22 -8.58 -5.36 -14.17
CA ASP A 22 -9.75 -4.96 -14.98
C ASP A 22 -11.04 -5.04 -14.17
N GLU A 23 -11.24 -6.12 -13.38
CA GLU A 23 -12.40 -6.24 -12.49
C GLU A 23 -12.38 -5.17 -11.40
N LEU A 24 -11.24 -4.92 -10.77
CA LEU A 24 -11.10 -3.89 -9.75
C LEU A 24 -11.45 -2.49 -10.29
N ASN A 25 -10.91 -2.15 -11.48
CA ASN A 25 -11.18 -0.88 -12.13
C ASN A 25 -12.66 -0.73 -12.53
N ARG A 26 -13.27 -1.82 -13.01
CA ARG A 26 -14.71 -1.85 -13.33
C ARG A 26 -15.58 -1.60 -12.11
N ARG A 27 -15.13 -2.02 -10.92
CA ARG A 27 -15.86 -1.87 -9.65
C ARG A 27 -15.62 -0.54 -8.97
N LEU A 28 -14.41 0.00 -9.04
CA LEU A 28 -14.03 1.16 -8.24
C LEU A 28 -13.66 2.39 -9.06
N HIS A 29 -13.46 2.27 -10.39
CA HIS A 29 -13.07 3.40 -11.27
C HIS A 29 -11.84 4.15 -10.73
N LEU A 30 -10.77 3.40 -10.40
CA LEU A 30 -9.56 3.95 -9.82
C LEU A 30 -8.87 4.92 -10.78
N ARG A 31 -8.34 6.03 -10.25
CA ARG A 31 -7.60 7.05 -11.01
C ARG A 31 -6.11 6.69 -11.21
N ALA A 32 -5.57 5.91 -10.30
CA ALA A 32 -4.21 5.41 -10.37
C ALA A 32 -4.20 3.91 -10.65
N THR A 33 -3.24 3.45 -11.41
CA THR A 33 -3.06 2.02 -11.64
C THR A 33 -2.60 1.33 -10.35
N PRO A 34 -3.27 0.26 -9.89
CA PRO A 34 -2.76 -0.56 -8.80
C PRO A 34 -1.38 -1.13 -9.13
N ILE A 35 -0.46 -1.05 -8.18
CA ILE A 35 0.92 -1.46 -8.37
C ILE A 35 1.33 -2.58 -7.42
N GLY A 36 2.30 -3.38 -7.84
CA GLY A 36 3.02 -4.33 -6.99
C GLY A 36 4.35 -3.74 -6.55
N MET A 37 4.77 -4.11 -5.34
CA MET A 37 6.09 -3.81 -4.80
C MET A 37 6.75 -5.12 -4.39
N LYS A 38 8.01 -5.32 -4.76
CA LYS A 38 8.76 -6.54 -4.48
C LYS A 38 10.19 -6.22 -4.05
N TRP A 39 10.62 -6.84 -2.94
CA TRP A 39 11.98 -6.75 -2.42
C TRP A 39 12.85 -7.87 -2.97
N PHE A 40 14.13 -7.59 -3.19
CA PHE A 40 15.11 -8.51 -3.74
C PHE A 40 16.34 -8.58 -2.84
N THR A 41 16.87 -9.78 -2.67
CA THR A 41 18.10 -10.04 -1.92
C THR A 41 19.35 -9.80 -2.76
N SER A 42 19.20 -9.69 -4.10
CA SER A 42 20.27 -9.30 -5.01
C SER A 42 19.78 -8.24 -6.01
N VAL A 43 20.69 -7.40 -6.48
CA VAL A 43 20.39 -6.39 -7.50
C VAL A 43 20.17 -7.07 -8.86
N GLU A 44 20.90 -8.12 -9.14
CA GLU A 44 20.84 -8.91 -10.38
C GLU A 44 19.45 -9.50 -10.60
N ASP A 45 18.83 -10.06 -9.55
CA ASP A 45 17.48 -10.63 -9.65
C ASP A 45 16.43 -9.54 -9.95
N MET A 46 16.60 -8.35 -9.40
CA MET A 46 15.75 -7.22 -9.75
C MET A 46 15.97 -6.78 -11.20
N GLU A 47 17.22 -6.69 -11.65
CA GLU A 47 17.57 -6.25 -13.01
C GLU A 47 17.14 -7.25 -14.10
N ALA A 48 16.95 -8.51 -13.73
CA ALA A 48 16.40 -9.53 -14.63
C ALA A 48 14.91 -9.30 -14.98
N ILE A 49 14.21 -8.38 -14.32
CA ILE A 49 12.79 -8.07 -14.62
C ILE A 49 12.69 -7.43 -16.02
N PRO A 50 11.85 -7.97 -16.92
CA PRO A 50 11.70 -7.43 -18.26
C PRO A 50 11.23 -5.98 -18.26
N ARG A 51 11.90 -5.14 -19.08
CA ARG A 51 11.59 -3.71 -19.24
C ARG A 51 11.68 -2.90 -17.94
N LEU A 52 12.48 -3.35 -16.99
CA LEU A 52 12.81 -2.58 -15.80
C LEU A 52 13.53 -1.29 -16.20
N ARG A 53 13.17 -0.19 -15.55
CA ARG A 53 13.86 1.10 -15.66
C ARG A 53 14.61 1.37 -14.37
N ARG A 54 15.85 1.84 -14.49
CA ARG A 54 16.59 2.40 -13.36
C ARG A 54 16.47 3.92 -13.38
N PRO A 55 16.35 4.57 -12.22
CA PRO A 55 16.41 6.02 -12.13
C PRO A 55 17.73 6.55 -12.72
N LYS A 56 17.67 7.65 -13.46
CA LYS A 56 18.87 8.34 -13.96
C LYS A 56 19.43 9.36 -12.97
N ASN A 57 18.59 9.80 -12.05
CA ASN A 57 18.90 10.79 -11.03
C ASN A 57 18.46 10.24 -9.68
N ILE A 58 18.90 10.87 -8.60
CA ILE A 58 18.43 10.56 -7.25
C ILE A 58 16.97 11.02 -7.12
N HIS A 59 16.12 10.15 -6.58
CA HIS A 59 14.68 10.37 -6.38
C HIS A 59 14.28 10.10 -4.92
N THR A 60 13.08 10.54 -4.53
CA THR A 60 12.42 9.99 -3.35
C THR A 60 11.77 8.65 -3.71
N ALA A 61 11.55 7.78 -2.71
CA ALA A 61 10.80 6.54 -2.93
C ALA A 61 9.39 6.81 -3.47
N ASP A 62 8.75 7.89 -3.00
CA ASP A 62 7.42 8.31 -3.44
C ASP A 62 7.37 8.64 -4.93
N GLN A 63 8.42 9.29 -5.47
CA GLN A 63 8.51 9.56 -6.91
C GLN A 63 8.57 8.27 -7.74
N LEU A 64 9.29 7.26 -7.25
CA LEU A 64 9.43 6.00 -7.97
C LEU A 64 8.14 5.18 -7.93
N VAL A 65 7.46 5.17 -6.78
CA VAL A 65 6.11 4.59 -6.63
C VAL A 65 5.12 5.30 -7.57
N ALA A 66 5.16 6.63 -7.63
CA ALA A 66 4.32 7.43 -8.53
C ALA A 66 4.58 7.13 -10.01
N GLN A 67 5.83 6.90 -10.41
CA GLN A 67 6.15 6.51 -11.79
C GLN A 67 5.46 5.20 -12.17
N ALA A 68 5.36 4.24 -11.27
CA ALA A 68 4.61 3.01 -11.52
C ALA A 68 3.09 3.26 -11.56
N ALA A 69 2.56 4.00 -10.59
CA ALA A 69 1.12 4.20 -10.43
C ALA A 69 0.51 5.16 -11.47
N ARG A 70 1.28 6.17 -11.95
CA ARG A 70 0.77 7.24 -12.84
C ARG A 70 1.30 7.12 -14.27
N LEU A 71 2.52 6.62 -14.46
CA LEU A 71 3.15 6.48 -15.77
C LEU A 71 3.19 5.04 -16.29
N ASN A 72 2.70 4.09 -15.51
CA ASN A 72 2.71 2.66 -15.82
C ASN A 72 4.13 2.10 -16.09
N TRP A 73 5.13 2.62 -15.39
CA TRP A 73 6.51 2.14 -15.53
C TRP A 73 6.81 1.03 -14.53
N THR A 74 7.67 0.10 -14.95
CA THR A 74 8.32 -0.84 -14.03
C THR A 74 9.67 -0.24 -13.65
N VAL A 75 9.85 0.06 -12.37
CA VAL A 75 11.02 0.77 -11.86
C VAL A 75 11.71 -0.07 -10.81
N GLY A 76 13.02 -0.25 -10.97
CA GLY A 76 13.89 -0.87 -9.98
C GLY A 76 14.76 0.16 -9.29
N LEU A 77 15.01 -0.02 -8.01
CA LEU A 77 15.79 0.90 -7.19
C LEU A 77 16.63 0.18 -6.14
N THR A 78 17.70 0.83 -5.76
CA THR A 78 18.58 0.48 -4.63
C THR A 78 18.70 1.69 -3.70
N ALA A 79 19.40 1.56 -2.59
CA ALA A 79 19.64 2.69 -1.70
C ALA A 79 20.31 3.88 -2.40
N THR A 80 21.19 3.62 -3.37
CA THR A 80 21.93 4.67 -4.08
C THR A 80 21.09 5.47 -5.07
N ASP A 81 19.91 4.99 -5.44
CA ASP A 81 18.96 5.70 -6.30
C ASP A 81 18.07 6.66 -5.51
N LEU A 82 18.11 6.57 -4.20
CA LEU A 82 17.23 7.33 -3.29
C LEU A 82 17.99 8.47 -2.63
N VAL A 83 17.35 9.63 -2.54
CA VAL A 83 17.80 10.65 -1.59
C VAL A 83 17.78 10.01 -0.21
N GLY A 84 18.88 10.18 0.56
CA GLY A 84 19.00 9.66 1.93
C GLY A 84 17.82 10.13 2.76
N SER A 85 16.81 9.31 2.84
CA SER A 85 15.52 9.66 3.42
C SER A 85 15.03 8.53 4.31
N GLN A 86 14.14 8.88 5.16
CA GLN A 86 13.43 7.97 6.03
C GLN A 86 12.72 6.84 5.27
N CYS A 87 12.19 7.10 4.07
CA CYS A 87 11.59 6.06 3.24
C CYS A 87 12.59 4.96 2.84
N SER A 88 13.88 5.29 2.64
CA SER A 88 14.92 4.27 2.38
C SER A 88 15.08 3.33 3.58
N ALA A 89 15.02 3.87 4.79
CA ALA A 89 15.06 3.09 6.02
C ALA A 89 13.78 2.27 6.22
N VAL A 90 12.60 2.87 6.01
CA VAL A 90 11.31 2.15 6.07
C VAL A 90 11.29 0.94 5.15
N LEU A 91 11.88 1.07 3.95
CA LEU A 91 12.00 -0.01 2.98
C LEU A 91 13.09 -1.05 3.33
N GLY A 92 13.91 -0.82 4.37
CA GLY A 92 15.01 -1.69 4.75
C GLY A 92 16.20 -1.67 3.78
N LEU A 93 16.28 -0.66 2.91
CA LEU A 93 17.37 -0.49 1.94
C LEU A 93 18.55 0.30 2.50
N ALA A 94 18.33 1.09 3.55
CA ALA A 94 19.36 1.82 4.28
C ALA A 94 19.17 1.61 5.78
N PRO A 95 20.24 1.75 6.59
CA PRO A 95 20.10 1.77 8.05
C PRO A 95 19.31 3.02 8.46
N GLN A 96 18.65 2.97 9.61
CA GLN A 96 18.12 4.17 10.23
C GLN A 96 19.29 5.05 10.69
N ASP A 97 19.25 6.31 10.32
CA ASP A 97 20.26 7.31 10.70
C ASP A 97 20.15 7.67 12.18
N GLU A 98 21.29 7.81 12.89
CA GLU A 98 21.33 8.11 14.31
C GLU A 98 20.72 9.48 14.64
N GLU A 99 20.88 10.49 13.76
CA GLU A 99 20.28 11.81 13.96
C GLU A 99 18.75 11.79 13.78
N TRP A 100 18.24 10.88 12.96
CA TRP A 100 16.81 10.62 12.90
C TRP A 100 16.33 9.91 14.16
N LEU A 101 17.02 8.87 14.60
CA LEU A 101 16.62 8.06 15.75
C LEU A 101 16.64 8.87 17.06
N CYS A 102 17.59 9.78 17.24
CA CYS A 102 17.63 10.69 18.41
C CYS A 102 16.70 11.90 18.28
N GLY A 103 16.03 12.07 17.13
CA GLY A 103 15.02 13.09 16.92
C GLY A 103 15.52 14.43 16.36
N LYS A 104 16.82 14.64 16.23
CA LYS A 104 17.39 15.92 15.78
C LYS A 104 16.89 16.37 14.43
N THR A 105 16.76 15.45 13.48
CA THR A 105 16.46 15.78 12.08
C THR A 105 15.08 16.40 11.89
N MET A 106 14.08 15.99 12.68
CA MET A 106 12.70 16.44 12.50
C MET A 106 12.24 17.44 13.57
N ALA A 107 13.02 17.62 14.65
CA ALA A 107 12.74 18.62 15.68
C ALA A 107 12.81 20.04 15.09
N GLY A 108 11.85 20.89 15.45
CA GLY A 108 11.69 22.24 14.89
C GLY A 108 11.15 22.29 13.46
N VAL A 109 10.90 21.12 12.83
CA VAL A 109 10.31 21.02 11.48
C VAL A 109 8.93 20.38 11.53
N TRP A 110 8.85 19.14 12.03
CA TRP A 110 7.60 18.37 12.16
C TRP A 110 7.16 18.19 13.61
N PHE A 111 8.10 18.27 14.54
CA PHE A 111 7.88 18.13 15.98
C PHE A 111 8.54 19.28 16.73
N GLU A 112 7.96 19.65 17.85
CA GLU A 112 8.49 20.75 18.67
C GLU A 112 9.83 20.35 19.31
N THR A 113 9.96 19.10 19.75
CA THR A 113 11.12 18.62 20.50
C THR A 113 11.81 17.42 19.84
N GLU A 114 13.10 17.21 20.17
CA GLU A 114 13.83 16.00 19.78
C GLU A 114 13.19 14.74 20.39
N GLN A 115 12.64 14.84 21.58
CA GLN A 115 11.98 13.74 22.25
C GLN A 115 10.72 13.26 21.48
N ASP A 116 9.87 14.19 21.03
CA ASP A 116 8.68 13.86 20.25
C ASP A 116 9.07 13.28 18.88
N SER A 117 10.08 13.87 18.26
CA SER A 117 10.64 13.37 17.00
C SER A 117 11.21 11.96 17.15
N ALA A 118 11.97 11.67 18.21
CA ALA A 118 12.48 10.32 18.50
C ALA A 118 11.35 9.32 18.77
N ALA A 119 10.30 9.73 19.49
CA ALA A 119 9.13 8.90 19.72
C ALA A 119 8.42 8.51 18.42
N HIS A 120 8.31 9.47 17.48
CA HIS A 120 7.80 9.20 16.14
C HIS A 120 8.65 8.15 15.40
N GLN A 121 9.98 8.27 15.42
CA GLN A 121 10.88 7.31 14.79
C GLN A 121 10.70 5.88 15.34
N GLN A 122 10.52 5.76 16.65
CA GLN A 122 10.30 4.47 17.31
C GLN A 122 8.93 3.85 17.01
N ALA A 123 7.95 4.66 16.62
CA ALA A 123 6.60 4.20 16.30
C ALA A 123 6.46 3.65 14.88
N MET A 124 7.45 3.87 14.01
CA MET A 124 7.37 3.45 12.61
C MET A 124 7.56 1.94 12.41
N ASP A 125 6.78 1.36 11.52
CA ASP A 125 6.97 0.00 11.00
C ASP A 125 8.08 0.02 9.92
N VAL A 126 9.30 -0.38 10.30
CA VAL A 126 10.50 -0.35 9.46
C VAL A 126 10.95 -1.75 9.08
N VAL A 127 11.08 -2.04 7.78
CA VAL A 127 11.62 -3.32 7.30
C VAL A 127 13.08 -3.46 7.75
N PRO A 128 13.50 -4.58 8.37
CA PRO A 128 14.86 -4.74 8.88
C PRO A 128 15.92 -4.54 7.79
N TYR A 129 16.88 -3.65 8.06
CA TYR A 129 18.02 -3.40 7.18
C TYR A 129 18.93 -4.63 7.04
N GLY A 130 19.58 -4.74 5.86
CA GLY A 130 20.55 -5.80 5.58
C GLY A 130 19.95 -7.08 5.00
N ARG A 131 18.63 -7.21 4.95
CA ARG A 131 17.95 -8.36 4.34
C ARG A 131 17.77 -8.21 2.83
N TYR A 132 17.54 -7.00 2.35
CA TYR A 132 17.27 -6.71 0.95
C TYR A 132 18.26 -5.70 0.40
N GLN A 133 18.62 -5.84 -0.87
CA GLN A 133 19.55 -4.95 -1.58
C GLN A 133 18.84 -4.05 -2.59
N ALA A 134 17.67 -4.48 -3.06
CA ALA A 134 16.93 -3.80 -4.09
C ALA A 134 15.42 -3.96 -3.93
N LEU A 135 14.69 -3.11 -4.61
CA LEU A 135 13.24 -3.11 -4.65
C LEU A 135 12.77 -2.79 -6.07
N ALA A 136 11.68 -3.41 -6.51
CA ALA A 136 11.00 -3.02 -7.74
C ALA A 136 9.54 -2.68 -7.48
N VAL A 137 9.03 -1.69 -8.21
CA VAL A 137 7.62 -1.32 -8.29
C VAL A 137 7.14 -1.44 -9.73
N SER A 138 5.94 -1.96 -9.93
CA SER A 138 5.39 -2.18 -11.28
C SER A 138 3.87 -2.15 -11.26
N PRO A 139 3.21 -1.67 -12.31
CA PRO A 139 1.78 -1.88 -12.48
C PRO A 139 1.44 -3.37 -12.37
N LEU A 140 0.46 -3.72 -11.54
CA LEU A 140 0.03 -5.12 -11.39
C LEU A 140 -0.44 -5.70 -12.71
N VAL A 141 -1.16 -4.91 -13.51
CA VAL A 141 -1.64 -5.31 -14.84
C VAL A 141 -0.52 -5.78 -15.77
N SER A 142 0.72 -5.40 -15.53
CA SER A 142 1.87 -5.82 -16.33
C SER A 142 2.28 -7.28 -16.10
N GLY A 143 1.91 -7.86 -14.95
CA GLY A 143 2.31 -9.21 -14.53
C GLY A 143 3.80 -9.40 -14.27
N ARG A 144 4.63 -8.32 -14.32
CA ARG A 144 6.10 -8.42 -14.23
C ARG A 144 6.61 -8.79 -12.84
N LEU A 145 5.85 -8.40 -11.79
CA LEU A 145 6.08 -8.83 -10.41
C LEU A 145 5.01 -9.86 -10.06
N ASN A 146 5.26 -11.13 -10.30
CA ASN A 146 4.28 -12.19 -10.07
C ASN A 146 4.90 -13.34 -9.25
N PRO A 147 4.55 -13.43 -7.95
CA PRO A 147 3.78 -12.45 -7.20
C PRO A 147 4.67 -11.27 -6.72
N PRO A 148 4.09 -10.08 -6.50
CA PRO A 148 4.72 -9.05 -5.68
C PRO A 148 4.70 -9.46 -4.21
N ASP A 149 5.45 -8.76 -3.36
CA ASP A 149 5.35 -8.95 -1.91
C ASP A 149 4.11 -8.24 -1.34
N ILE A 150 3.83 -7.04 -1.84
CA ILE A 150 2.62 -6.28 -1.50
C ILE A 150 2.02 -5.62 -2.75
N CYS A 151 0.72 -5.39 -2.70
CA CYS A 151 -0.05 -4.59 -3.65
C CYS A 151 -0.37 -3.24 -3.04
N LEU A 152 -0.28 -2.17 -3.82
CA LEU A 152 -0.61 -0.80 -3.43
C LEU A 152 -1.77 -0.28 -4.28
N ILE A 153 -2.79 0.29 -3.64
CA ILE A 153 -4.00 0.81 -4.29
C ILE A 153 -4.28 2.20 -3.74
N TYR A 154 -4.13 3.23 -4.58
CA TYR A 154 -4.60 4.58 -4.29
C TYR A 154 -6.08 4.70 -4.61
N ALA A 155 -6.87 5.17 -3.66
CA ALA A 155 -8.32 5.24 -3.78
C ALA A 155 -8.87 6.42 -2.98
N THR A 156 -9.99 7.00 -3.44
CA THR A 156 -10.74 7.97 -2.66
C THR A 156 -11.37 7.31 -1.42
N PRO A 157 -11.74 8.05 -0.37
CA PRO A 157 -12.40 7.47 0.80
C PRO A 157 -13.65 6.64 0.46
N ALA A 158 -14.43 7.06 -0.55
CA ALA A 158 -15.62 6.34 -1.00
C ALA A 158 -15.29 4.99 -1.69
N GLN A 159 -14.19 4.93 -2.42
CA GLN A 159 -13.67 3.69 -3.01
C GLN A 159 -13.03 2.80 -1.93
N MET A 160 -12.28 3.43 -1.02
CA MET A 160 -11.56 2.75 0.06
C MET A 160 -12.50 2.02 1.00
N ILE A 161 -13.62 2.63 1.41
CA ILE A 161 -14.57 1.96 2.29
C ILE A 161 -15.19 0.72 1.65
N LEU A 162 -15.46 0.75 0.34
CA LEU A 162 -15.96 -0.42 -0.37
C LEU A 162 -14.88 -1.52 -0.48
N LEU A 163 -13.62 -1.15 -0.71
CA LEU A 163 -12.51 -2.10 -0.72
C LEU A 163 -12.34 -2.79 0.64
N ILE A 164 -12.42 -2.03 1.74
CA ILE A 164 -12.41 -2.57 3.10
C ILE A 164 -13.58 -3.51 3.32
N ASN A 165 -14.80 -3.11 2.95
CA ASN A 165 -15.98 -3.96 3.07
C ASN A 165 -15.84 -5.25 2.24
N GLY A 166 -15.22 -5.16 1.06
CA GLY A 166 -14.90 -6.33 0.23
C GLY A 166 -13.95 -7.29 0.94
N LEU A 167 -12.91 -6.79 1.58
CA LEU A 167 -11.97 -7.59 2.39
C LEU A 167 -12.66 -8.25 3.60
N GLN A 168 -13.67 -7.60 4.15
CA GLN A 168 -14.41 -8.05 5.35
C GLN A 168 -15.61 -8.94 5.02
N TRP A 169 -15.93 -9.14 3.74
CA TRP A 169 -17.10 -9.93 3.32
C TRP A 169 -17.08 -11.36 3.86
N THR A 170 -15.93 -12.01 3.80
CA THR A 170 -15.75 -13.38 4.30
C THR A 170 -14.74 -13.38 5.44
N GLY A 171 -15.11 -13.97 6.57
CA GLY A 171 -14.24 -14.05 7.75
C GLY A 171 -13.96 -12.66 8.32
N TYR A 172 -15.00 -11.94 8.71
CA TYR A 172 -14.91 -10.58 9.25
C TYR A 172 -13.79 -10.43 10.28
N ARG A 173 -12.91 -9.46 10.02
CA ARG A 173 -11.90 -8.99 10.97
C ARG A 173 -11.89 -7.47 10.97
N LYS A 174 -11.89 -6.88 12.15
CA LYS A 174 -11.67 -5.43 12.26
C LYS A 174 -10.28 -5.11 11.71
N MET A 175 -10.22 -4.24 10.71
CA MET A 175 -8.95 -3.76 10.19
C MET A 175 -8.28 -2.86 11.22
N GLN A 176 -7.01 -3.11 11.48
CA GLN A 176 -6.17 -2.34 12.41
C GLN A 176 -5.23 -1.47 11.60
N TRP A 177 -5.29 -0.17 11.77
CA TRP A 177 -4.35 0.77 11.20
C TRP A 177 -4.18 1.98 12.12
N GLY A 178 -3.04 2.62 12.02
CA GLY A 178 -2.72 3.82 12.77
C GLY A 178 -2.16 4.87 11.83
N SER A 179 -1.70 5.97 12.38
CA SER A 179 -0.94 6.96 11.63
C SER A 179 0.21 7.48 12.49
N VAL A 180 1.40 7.41 11.94
CA VAL A 180 2.57 8.10 12.50
C VAL A 180 2.62 9.57 12.06
N GLY A 181 1.72 9.98 11.15
CA GLY A 181 1.67 11.31 10.57
C GLY A 181 2.65 11.47 9.41
N GLU A 182 3.82 12.00 9.64
CA GLU A 182 4.87 12.04 8.62
C GLU A 182 5.47 10.64 8.40
N SER A 183 5.97 10.37 7.20
CA SER A 183 6.48 9.05 6.82
C SER A 183 5.42 7.94 6.80
N ALA A 184 4.23 8.25 6.31
CA ALA A 184 3.08 7.33 6.21
C ALA A 184 3.36 6.06 5.37
N CYS A 185 4.47 6.01 4.63
CA CYS A 185 4.99 4.78 4.02
C CYS A 185 5.26 3.68 5.06
N ALA A 186 5.59 4.03 6.32
CA ALA A 186 5.70 3.08 7.42
C ALA A 186 4.34 2.44 7.75
N ASP A 187 3.27 3.25 7.79
CA ASP A 187 1.91 2.78 8.10
C ASP A 187 1.32 1.87 7.01
N SER A 188 1.82 1.99 5.78
CA SER A 188 1.35 1.22 4.62
C SER A 188 2.38 0.19 4.15
N TRP A 189 3.47 0.61 3.49
CA TRP A 189 4.44 -0.30 2.87
C TRP A 189 5.17 -1.14 3.91
N GLY A 190 5.73 -0.49 4.94
CA GLY A 190 6.43 -1.13 6.04
C GLY A 190 5.52 -2.11 6.77
N ARG A 191 4.37 -1.62 7.23
CA ARG A 191 3.42 -2.42 8.00
C ARG A 191 2.89 -3.63 7.22
N ALA A 192 2.43 -3.46 5.98
CA ALA A 192 1.92 -4.57 5.18
C ALA A 192 3.00 -5.63 4.91
N LYS A 193 4.25 -5.21 4.68
CA LYS A 193 5.39 -6.12 4.49
C LYS A 193 5.73 -6.90 5.76
N LEU A 194 5.69 -6.25 6.92
CA LEU A 194 6.07 -6.85 8.20
C LEU A 194 4.98 -7.74 8.78
N THR A 195 3.72 -7.29 8.72
CA THR A 195 2.62 -8.00 9.37
C THR A 195 1.97 -9.06 8.49
N GLY A 196 2.12 -8.96 7.17
CA GLY A 196 1.39 -9.79 6.23
C GLY A 196 -0.12 -9.50 6.19
N GLU A 197 -0.55 -8.33 6.69
CA GLU A 197 -1.94 -7.91 6.79
C GLU A 197 -2.19 -6.62 5.98
N PRO A 198 -3.42 -6.40 5.47
CA PRO A 198 -3.78 -5.14 4.83
C PRO A 198 -3.67 -3.97 5.80
N SER A 199 -3.16 -2.85 5.32
CA SER A 199 -3.10 -1.59 6.06
C SER A 199 -3.52 -0.42 5.18
N VAL A 200 -4.11 0.59 5.80
CA VAL A 200 -4.48 1.86 5.15
C VAL A 200 -3.64 2.98 5.74
N SER A 201 -3.17 3.89 4.89
CA SER A 201 -2.55 5.13 5.35
C SER A 201 -3.19 6.35 4.71
N ILE A 202 -3.06 7.46 5.41
CA ILE A 202 -3.27 8.80 4.86
C ILE A 202 -1.92 9.24 4.31
N PRO A 203 -1.73 9.37 2.98
CA PRO A 203 -0.46 9.73 2.39
C PRO A 203 0.11 11.02 3.01
N CYS A 204 1.39 10.98 3.40
CA CYS A 204 2.06 12.07 4.08
C CYS A 204 2.37 13.25 3.15
N TYR A 205 2.97 14.30 3.69
CA TYR A 205 3.35 15.48 2.93
C TYR A 205 4.29 15.15 1.76
N ALA A 206 5.27 14.26 1.98
CA ALA A 206 6.23 13.86 0.95
C ALA A 206 5.58 13.07 -0.19
N GLU A 207 4.69 12.11 0.11
CA GLU A 207 3.93 11.37 -0.90
C GLU A 207 3.10 12.31 -1.78
N ARG A 208 2.50 13.36 -1.20
CA ARG A 208 1.73 14.37 -1.95
C ARG A 208 2.64 15.28 -2.75
N ARG A 209 3.69 15.81 -2.15
CA ARG A 209 4.60 16.79 -2.77
C ARG A 209 5.46 16.18 -3.88
N TYR A 210 6.01 15.00 -3.66
CA TYR A 210 6.93 14.33 -4.59
C TYR A 210 6.27 13.20 -5.37
N GLY A 211 5.39 12.43 -4.75
CA GLY A 211 4.67 11.33 -5.38
C GLY A 211 3.41 11.74 -6.13
N GLY A 212 2.99 13.01 -6.03
CA GLY A 212 1.79 13.50 -6.72
C GLY A 212 0.51 12.77 -6.33
N VAL A 213 0.44 12.30 -5.08
CA VAL A 213 -0.79 11.73 -4.51
C VAL A 213 -1.81 12.83 -4.33
N LEU A 214 -3.03 12.62 -4.82
CA LEU A 214 -4.09 13.62 -4.80
C LEU A 214 -4.62 13.85 -3.37
N GLU A 215 -5.18 15.04 -3.12
CA GLU A 215 -5.65 15.44 -1.78
C GLU A 215 -6.74 14.50 -1.23
N ASP A 216 -7.56 13.94 -2.09
CA ASP A 216 -8.66 13.03 -1.75
C ASP A 216 -8.29 11.54 -1.90
N GLU A 217 -7.01 11.20 -1.97
CA GLU A 217 -6.54 9.82 -2.03
C GLU A 217 -6.02 9.32 -0.68
N LEU A 218 -6.40 8.09 -0.37
CA LEU A 218 -5.83 7.21 0.65
C LEU A 218 -5.05 6.11 -0.04
N LEU A 219 -4.15 5.45 0.70
CA LEU A 219 -3.39 4.31 0.21
C LEU A 219 -3.75 3.05 0.99
N MET A 220 -4.11 1.97 0.28
CA MET A 220 -4.15 0.63 0.83
C MET A 220 -2.91 -0.14 0.36
N ALA A 221 -2.19 -0.73 1.31
CA ALA A 221 -1.16 -1.72 1.06
C ALA A 221 -1.63 -3.08 1.58
N MET A 222 -1.43 -4.15 0.80
CA MET A 222 -1.84 -5.49 1.21
C MET A 222 -1.00 -6.59 0.55
N PRO A 223 -0.79 -7.74 1.21
CA PRO A 223 -0.28 -8.93 0.55
C PRO A 223 -1.15 -9.35 -0.63
N PRO A 224 -0.56 -9.94 -1.69
CA PRO A 224 -1.25 -10.19 -2.96
C PRO A 224 -2.48 -11.11 -2.84
N HIS A 225 -2.47 -12.05 -1.90
CA HIS A 225 -3.58 -12.99 -1.70
C HIS A 225 -4.87 -12.34 -1.17
N TYR A 226 -4.80 -11.10 -0.69
CA TYR A 226 -5.99 -10.36 -0.25
C TYR A 226 -6.76 -9.74 -1.41
N LEU A 227 -6.12 -9.47 -2.57
CA LEU A 227 -6.80 -8.81 -3.69
C LEU A 227 -7.94 -9.65 -4.29
N PRO A 228 -7.76 -10.96 -4.57
CA PRO A 228 -8.88 -11.80 -5.02
C PRO A 228 -10.04 -11.87 -4.00
N LYS A 229 -9.72 -11.89 -2.69
CA LYS A 229 -10.73 -11.87 -1.62
C LYS A 229 -11.53 -10.57 -1.63
N ALA A 230 -10.83 -9.43 -1.75
CA ALA A 230 -11.48 -8.13 -1.84
C ALA A 230 -12.42 -8.05 -3.04
N LEU A 231 -11.98 -8.55 -4.20
CA LEU A 231 -12.78 -8.57 -5.43
C LEU A 231 -14.03 -9.45 -5.32
N ASP A 232 -13.92 -10.66 -4.76
CA ASP A 232 -15.11 -11.51 -4.52
C ASP A 232 -16.09 -10.77 -3.60
N GLY A 233 -15.60 -10.15 -2.54
CA GLY A 233 -16.43 -9.33 -1.66
C GLY A 233 -17.11 -8.17 -2.38
N LEU A 234 -16.39 -7.42 -3.20
CA LEU A 234 -16.96 -6.31 -4.00
C LEU A 234 -18.05 -6.80 -4.97
N VAL A 235 -17.85 -7.97 -5.60
CA VAL A 235 -18.86 -8.59 -6.47
C VAL A 235 -20.13 -8.92 -5.68
N ARG A 236 -19.99 -9.46 -4.46
CA ARG A 236 -21.10 -9.81 -3.58
C ARG A 236 -21.83 -8.57 -3.06
N LEU A 237 -21.09 -7.55 -2.63
CA LEU A 237 -21.66 -6.27 -2.22
C LEU A 237 -22.48 -5.63 -3.34
N ALA A 238 -21.97 -5.62 -4.56
CA ALA A 238 -22.67 -5.05 -5.72
C ALA A 238 -24.00 -5.77 -6.03
N LYS A 239 -24.08 -7.09 -5.82
CA LYS A 239 -25.34 -7.86 -5.94
C LYS A 239 -26.40 -7.41 -4.93
N ASN A 240 -25.96 -6.85 -3.81
CA ASN A 240 -26.84 -6.31 -2.77
C ASN A 240 -27.09 -4.79 -2.93
N GLY A 241 -26.70 -4.20 -4.06
CA GLY A 241 -26.89 -2.76 -4.33
C GLY A 241 -25.81 -1.86 -3.72
N LEU A 242 -24.74 -2.43 -3.15
CA LEU A 242 -23.62 -1.70 -2.55
C LEU A 242 -22.46 -1.63 -3.54
N SER A 243 -22.42 -0.59 -4.36
CA SER A 243 -21.42 -0.43 -5.43
C SER A 243 -20.90 1.00 -5.50
N TYR A 244 -19.80 1.19 -6.22
CA TYR A 244 -19.32 2.52 -6.59
C TYR A 244 -19.82 2.88 -8.00
N PRO A 245 -20.18 4.16 -8.27
CA PRO A 245 -20.23 5.26 -7.31
C PRO A 245 -21.35 5.05 -6.28
N ILE A 246 -21.10 5.48 -5.03
CA ILE A 246 -22.08 5.37 -3.95
C ILE A 246 -23.19 6.41 -4.21
N PRO A 247 -24.45 6.01 -4.44
CA PRO A 247 -25.51 6.95 -4.71
C PRO A 247 -25.81 7.77 -3.44
N GLN A 248 -25.87 9.08 -3.61
CA GLN A 248 -26.29 9.98 -2.53
C GLN A 248 -27.82 10.02 -2.44
N TYR A 249 -28.32 9.88 -1.23
CA TYR A 249 -29.72 10.09 -0.91
C TYR A 249 -29.88 11.40 -0.17
N GLY A 250 -30.90 12.20 -0.49
CA GLY A 250 -31.07 13.54 0.08
C GLY A 250 -31.13 13.50 1.62
N ILE A 251 -30.42 14.41 2.27
CA ILE A 251 -30.29 14.46 3.75
C ILE A 251 -31.62 14.69 4.48
N GLN A 252 -32.65 15.15 3.80
CA GLN A 252 -33.99 15.36 4.32
C GLN A 252 -35.00 14.30 3.84
N SER A 253 -34.56 13.34 3.04
CA SER A 253 -35.43 12.29 2.51
C SER A 253 -35.75 11.25 3.56
N ASP A 254 -36.91 10.58 3.43
CA ASP A 254 -37.20 9.42 4.25
C ASP A 254 -36.20 8.30 3.92
N ALA A 255 -35.35 7.98 4.89
CA ALA A 255 -34.26 7.00 4.71
C ALA A 255 -34.80 5.62 4.28
N ARG A 256 -36.00 5.23 4.71
CA ARG A 256 -36.62 3.95 4.36
C ARG A 256 -36.84 3.78 2.86
N ALA A 257 -37.12 4.87 2.14
CA ALA A 257 -37.36 4.82 0.71
C ALA A 257 -36.08 4.58 -0.11
N GLY A 258 -34.89 4.93 0.43
CA GLY A 258 -33.60 4.76 -0.23
C GLY A 258 -32.84 3.48 0.09
N LEU A 259 -33.32 2.72 1.05
CA LEU A 259 -32.63 1.50 1.50
C LEU A 259 -33.07 0.29 0.68
N GLY A 260 -32.31 -0.04 -0.37
CA GLY A 260 -32.55 -1.23 -1.21
C GLY A 260 -32.32 -2.56 -0.50
N PHE A 261 -31.48 -2.58 0.52
CA PHE A 261 -31.33 -3.69 1.50
C PHE A 261 -31.84 -3.18 2.83
N SER A 262 -32.72 -3.89 3.36
CA SER A 262 -33.48 -3.45 4.51
C SER A 262 -32.63 -3.23 5.75
N TYR A 263 -32.54 -2.01 6.18
CA TYR A 263 -33.02 -1.78 7.51
C TYR A 263 -34.57 -1.97 7.48
N LYS A 264 -35.03 -3.16 7.11
CA LYS A 264 -36.44 -3.50 7.17
C LYS A 264 -36.80 -3.44 8.62
N ASP A 265 -37.80 -2.60 8.87
CA ASP A 265 -38.51 -2.48 10.13
C ASP A 265 -38.41 -3.76 10.94
N GLY A 266 -37.68 -3.73 12.07
CA GLY A 266 -37.41 -4.80 13.04
C GLY A 266 -38.33 -6.05 13.04
N LYS A 267 -38.34 -6.75 11.92
CA LYS A 267 -38.94 -8.08 11.79
C LYS A 267 -37.86 -9.07 11.37
#